data_850a98e34d520b81de1fb804c60c7ebc
#
_entry.id   850a98e34d520b81de1fb804c60c7ebc
#
_cell.length_a   1.000
_cell.length_b   1.000
_cell.length_c   1.000
_cell.angle_alpha   90.00
_cell.angle_beta   90.00
_cell.angle_gamma   90.00
#
_symmetry.space_group_name_H-M   'P 1'
#
loop_
_entity.id
_entity.type
_entity.pdbx_description
1 polymer ?
#
loop_
_entity_poly.entity_id
_entity_poly.type
_entity_poly.pdbx_seq_one_letter_code
_entity_poly.pdbx_strand_id
1 'polypeptide(L)'
;VKIVTDPEVDLRKCVVGVACAAQAIKDGYDVDVFFAANGVKMLNDEFIQSLNSSGMLPDGMIFDLMKTITQQATSVYCSTGSQAANGVTKENAAEKLLAGYDDWMTWSGPPGVISLSANSDVQLIY
;
A
#
# COMPACT_ATOMS: atom_id res chain seq x y z
N VAL A 1 -9.23 3.19 -0.80
CA VAL A 1 -8.39 2.99 -1.98
C VAL A 1 -7.82 1.59 -1.96
N LYS A 2 -7.92 0.87 -3.08
CA LYS A 2 -7.38 -0.48 -3.25
C LYS A 2 -6.23 -0.47 -4.25
N ILE A 3 -5.07 -1.00 -3.87
CA ILE A 3 -3.90 -1.13 -4.74
C ILE A 3 -3.71 -2.62 -5.02
N VAL A 4 -3.98 -3.04 -6.24
CA VAL A 4 -3.96 -4.46 -6.63
C VAL A 4 -3.04 -4.74 -7.82
N THR A 5 -2.71 -3.72 -8.60
CA THR A 5 -1.85 -3.86 -9.77
C THR A 5 -0.42 -4.22 -9.37
N ASP A 6 0.21 -5.07 -10.16
CA ASP A 6 1.64 -5.36 -9.99
C ASP A 6 2.46 -4.14 -10.42
N PRO A 7 3.22 -3.52 -9.49
CA PRO A 7 4.04 -2.35 -9.83
C PRO A 7 5.19 -2.67 -10.80
N GLU A 8 5.57 -3.93 -10.94
CA GLU A 8 6.57 -4.34 -11.94
C GLU A 8 5.96 -4.47 -13.34
N VAL A 9 4.64 -4.54 -13.44
CA VAL A 9 3.90 -4.58 -14.71
C VAL A 9 3.38 -3.19 -15.10
N ASP A 10 2.78 -2.49 -14.16
CA ASP A 10 2.27 -1.13 -14.38
C ASP A 10 2.51 -0.25 -13.15
N LEU A 11 3.74 0.25 -13.07
CA LEU A 11 4.16 1.14 -12.00
C LEU A 11 3.32 2.42 -11.94
N ARG A 12 2.99 2.98 -13.10
CA ARG A 12 2.27 4.27 -13.16
C ARG A 12 0.90 4.16 -12.49
N LYS A 13 0.20 3.05 -12.72
CA LYS A 13 -1.10 2.81 -12.11
C LYS A 13 -1.00 2.72 -10.58
N CYS A 14 0.00 2.02 -10.07
CA CYS A 14 0.24 1.93 -8.63
C CYS A 14 0.58 3.30 -8.03
N VAL A 15 1.46 4.06 -8.67
CA VAL A 15 1.85 5.40 -8.20
C VAL A 15 0.67 6.36 -8.20
N VAL A 16 -0.18 6.32 -9.22
CA VAL A 16 -1.42 7.13 -9.24
C VAL A 16 -2.33 6.75 -8.06
N GLY A 17 -2.50 5.46 -7.79
CA GLY A 17 -3.32 5.00 -6.66
C GLY A 17 -2.79 5.49 -5.31
N VAL A 18 -1.49 5.37 -5.10
CA VAL A 18 -0.82 5.85 -3.88
C VAL A 18 -0.91 7.38 -3.77
N ALA A 19 -0.71 8.10 -4.88
CA ALA A 19 -0.81 9.56 -4.91
C ALA A 19 -2.24 10.04 -4.63
N CYS A 20 -3.26 9.37 -5.18
CA CYS A 20 -4.67 9.69 -4.89
C CYS A 20 -5.01 9.44 -3.42
N ALA A 21 -4.54 8.34 -2.85
CA ALA A 21 -4.73 8.06 -1.42
C ALA A 21 -4.08 9.15 -0.56
N ALA A 22 -2.83 9.51 -0.84
CA ALA A 22 -2.12 10.55 -0.10
C ALA A 22 -2.79 11.92 -0.24
N GLN A 23 -3.28 12.25 -1.44
CA GLN A 23 -4.00 13.51 -1.67
C GLN A 23 -5.32 13.55 -0.89
N ALA A 24 -6.10 12.48 -0.93
CA ALA A 24 -7.35 12.39 -0.19
C ALA A 24 -7.13 12.56 1.33
N ILE A 25 -6.06 11.98 1.87
CA ILE A 25 -5.66 12.18 3.28
C ILE A 25 -5.37 13.66 3.55
N LYS A 26 -4.58 14.31 2.70
CA LYS A 26 -4.24 15.74 2.84
C LYS A 26 -5.46 16.64 2.75
N ASP A 27 -6.45 16.24 1.95
CA ASP A 27 -7.71 16.99 1.79
C ASP A 27 -8.68 16.77 2.98
N GLY A 28 -8.32 15.93 3.96
CA GLY A 28 -9.09 15.73 5.19
C GLY A 28 -10.13 14.62 5.13
N TYR A 29 -10.10 13.77 4.10
CA TYR A 29 -10.97 12.60 4.05
C TYR A 29 -10.48 11.48 4.95
N ASP A 30 -11.42 10.67 5.45
CA ASP A 30 -11.10 9.40 6.10
C ASP A 30 -10.75 8.38 5.01
N VAL A 31 -9.51 7.92 4.99
CA VAL A 31 -9.00 7.05 3.93
C VAL A 31 -8.52 5.72 4.49
N ASP A 32 -9.14 4.65 4.03
CA ASP A 32 -8.65 3.30 4.22
C ASP A 32 -7.91 2.86 2.95
N VAL A 33 -6.72 2.28 3.11
CA VAL A 33 -5.94 1.77 2.00
C VAL A 33 -5.76 0.26 2.15
N PHE A 34 -6.07 -0.48 1.10
CA PHE A 34 -5.92 -1.94 1.08
C PHE A 34 -4.97 -2.36 -0.05
N PHE A 35 -3.88 -3.01 0.32
CA PHE A 35 -2.94 -3.60 -0.62
C PHE A 35 -3.24 -5.09 -0.79
N ALA A 36 -3.47 -5.52 -2.03
CA ALA A 36 -3.77 -6.91 -2.36
C ALA A 36 -3.15 -7.31 -3.71
N ALA A 37 -3.25 -8.59 -4.06
CA ALA A 37 -2.60 -9.16 -5.22
C ALA A 37 -1.12 -8.75 -5.25
N ASN A 38 -0.56 -8.47 -6.42
CA ASN A 38 0.84 -8.01 -6.50
C ASN A 38 1.04 -6.54 -6.10
N GLY A 39 -0.04 -5.80 -5.86
CA GLY A 39 0.05 -4.47 -5.26
C GLY A 39 0.68 -4.45 -3.87
N VAL A 40 0.71 -5.61 -3.17
CA VAL A 40 1.39 -5.75 -1.87
C VAL A 40 2.89 -5.48 -1.94
N LYS A 41 3.51 -5.57 -3.13
CA LYS A 41 4.92 -5.21 -3.35
C LYS A 41 5.23 -3.76 -2.98
N MET A 42 4.22 -2.87 -3.04
CA MET A 42 4.37 -1.48 -2.61
C MET A 42 4.63 -1.32 -1.11
N LEU A 43 4.46 -2.36 -0.32
CA LEU A 43 4.79 -2.38 1.11
C LEU A 43 6.18 -2.98 1.38
N ASN A 44 6.87 -3.48 0.36
CA ASN A 44 8.18 -4.12 0.48
C ASN A 44 9.27 -3.05 0.50
N ASP A 45 10.10 -3.06 1.55
CA ASP A 45 11.15 -2.05 1.75
C ASP A 45 12.19 -2.06 0.62
N GLU A 46 12.69 -3.23 0.25
CA GLU A 46 13.69 -3.36 -0.83
C GLU A 46 13.14 -2.84 -2.16
N PHE A 47 11.87 -3.14 -2.48
CA PHE A 47 11.23 -2.65 -3.69
C PHE A 47 11.11 -1.12 -3.68
N ILE A 48 10.65 -0.53 -2.58
CA ILE A 48 10.50 0.93 -2.45
C ILE A 48 11.86 1.63 -2.53
N GLN A 49 12.89 1.09 -1.90
CA GLN A 49 14.26 1.61 -2.00
C GLN A 49 14.77 1.58 -3.45
N SER A 50 14.58 0.45 -4.14
CA SER A 50 14.98 0.28 -5.54
C SER A 50 14.23 1.24 -6.46
N LEU A 51 12.95 1.45 -6.22
CA LEU A 51 12.12 2.37 -6.99
C LEU A 51 12.59 3.82 -6.84
N ASN A 52 12.91 4.25 -5.61
CA ASN A 52 13.45 5.58 -5.38
C ASN A 52 14.80 5.79 -6.09
N SER A 53 15.64 4.74 -6.12
CA SER A 53 16.96 4.80 -6.75
C SER A 53 16.95 4.67 -8.27
N SER A 54 15.82 4.25 -8.85
CA SER A 54 15.69 3.93 -10.27
C SER A 54 15.74 5.14 -11.21
N GLY A 55 15.44 6.34 -10.71
CA GLY A 55 15.25 7.54 -11.51
C GLY A 55 13.92 7.60 -12.27
N MET A 56 13.03 6.61 -12.10
CA MET A 56 11.71 6.58 -12.75
C MET A 56 10.72 7.56 -12.13
N LEU A 57 10.94 7.95 -10.88
CA LEU A 57 10.17 8.95 -10.15
C LEU A 57 11.11 10.04 -9.64
N PRO A 58 10.59 11.26 -9.39
CA PRO A 58 11.36 12.29 -8.68
C PRO A 58 11.91 11.76 -7.37
N ASP A 59 13.13 12.17 -7.03
CA ASP A 59 13.82 11.73 -5.81
C ASP A 59 12.99 12.02 -4.56
N GLY A 60 12.85 11.01 -3.72
CA GLY A 60 12.08 11.08 -2.48
C GLY A 60 10.56 11.01 -2.62
N MET A 61 10.00 11.11 -3.83
CA MET A 61 8.55 11.16 -4.04
C MET A 61 7.84 9.93 -3.47
N ILE A 62 8.32 8.74 -3.76
CA ILE A 62 7.66 7.52 -3.29
C ILE A 62 7.72 7.40 -1.77
N PHE A 63 8.81 7.81 -1.16
CA PHE A 63 8.93 7.84 0.30
C PHE A 63 7.92 8.79 0.93
N ASP A 64 7.76 9.99 0.38
CA ASP A 64 6.81 10.99 0.90
C ASP A 64 5.36 10.49 0.78
N LEU A 65 5.01 9.89 -0.34
CA LEU A 65 3.68 9.31 -0.55
C LEU A 65 3.40 8.17 0.44
N MET A 66 4.31 7.22 0.54
CA MET A 66 4.15 6.08 1.46
C MET A 66 4.15 6.53 2.92
N LYS A 67 4.96 7.52 3.28
CA LYS A 67 4.96 8.11 4.62
C LYS A 67 3.61 8.75 4.96
N THR A 68 3.02 9.48 4.04
CA THR A 68 1.68 10.06 4.24
C THR A 68 0.66 8.97 4.51
N ILE A 69 0.67 7.88 3.72
CA ILE A 69 -0.26 6.76 3.89
C ILE A 69 -0.03 6.06 5.23
N THR A 70 1.20 5.66 5.53
CA THR A 70 1.50 4.87 6.73
C THR A 70 1.31 5.62 8.04
N GLN A 71 1.46 6.95 8.01
CA GLN A 71 1.35 7.78 9.21
C GLN A 71 -0.01 8.45 9.38
N GLN A 72 -0.78 8.66 8.31
CA GLN A 72 -1.95 9.52 8.35
C GLN A 72 -3.23 8.89 7.79
N ALA A 73 -3.16 7.74 7.12
CA ALA A 73 -4.39 7.04 6.72
C ALA A 73 -5.19 6.61 7.94
N THR A 74 -6.51 6.53 7.80
CA THR A 74 -7.40 5.99 8.85
C THR A 74 -7.03 4.54 9.16
N SER A 75 -6.77 3.75 8.12
CA SER A 75 -6.25 2.39 8.26
C SER A 75 -5.47 1.97 7.02
N VAL A 76 -4.52 1.06 7.21
CA VAL A 76 -3.78 0.41 6.13
C VAL A 76 -3.88 -1.10 6.32
N TYR A 77 -4.40 -1.77 5.30
CA TYR A 77 -4.57 -3.22 5.29
C TYR A 77 -3.69 -3.88 4.24
N CYS A 78 -3.26 -5.07 4.53
CA CYS A 78 -2.47 -5.89 3.63
C CYS A 78 -3.05 -7.31 3.55
N SER A 79 -3.23 -7.81 2.34
CA SER A 79 -3.66 -9.18 2.12
C SER A 79 -2.58 -10.17 2.55
N THR A 80 -2.90 -10.97 3.58
CA THR A 80 -2.02 -12.04 4.08
C THR A 80 -1.69 -13.05 3.00
N GLY A 81 -2.70 -13.50 2.24
CA GLY A 81 -2.52 -14.47 1.16
C GLY A 81 -1.69 -13.93 -0.01
N SER A 82 -1.89 -12.66 -0.36
CA SER A 82 -1.12 -12.00 -1.43
C SER A 82 0.35 -11.83 -1.04
N GLN A 83 0.62 -11.46 0.21
CA GLN A 83 1.99 -11.37 0.70
C GLN A 83 2.66 -12.74 0.73
N ALA A 84 1.97 -13.78 1.19
CA ALA A 84 2.50 -15.14 1.19
C ALA A 84 2.89 -15.60 -0.22
N ALA A 85 2.05 -15.30 -1.22
CA ALA A 85 2.34 -15.59 -2.63
C ALA A 85 3.57 -14.82 -3.15
N ASN A 86 3.92 -13.70 -2.53
CA ASN A 86 5.12 -12.91 -2.82
C ASN A 86 6.29 -13.20 -1.86
N GLY A 87 6.22 -14.29 -1.10
CA GLY A 87 7.31 -14.72 -0.22
C GLY A 87 7.38 -13.98 1.11
N VAL A 88 6.35 -13.20 1.46
CA VAL A 88 6.30 -12.47 2.73
C VAL A 88 5.26 -13.08 3.65
N THR A 89 5.70 -13.51 4.82
CA THR A 89 4.88 -14.08 5.88
C THR A 89 5.01 -13.24 7.16
N LYS A 90 4.16 -13.51 8.15
CA LYS A 90 4.27 -12.84 9.45
C LYS A 90 5.61 -13.07 10.12
N GLU A 91 6.26 -14.23 9.85
CA GLU A 91 7.54 -14.61 10.42
C GLU A 91 8.72 -13.82 9.84
N ASN A 92 8.69 -13.47 8.54
CA ASN A 92 9.76 -12.72 7.89
C ASN A 92 9.39 -11.25 7.57
N ALA A 93 8.22 -10.80 7.97
CA ALA A 93 7.72 -9.47 7.66
C ALA A 93 8.66 -8.35 8.16
N ALA A 94 9.27 -8.52 9.33
CA ALA A 94 10.20 -7.54 9.88
C ALA A 94 11.43 -7.28 8.98
N GLU A 95 11.83 -8.27 8.19
CA GLU A 95 12.97 -8.18 7.26
C GLU A 95 12.56 -7.67 5.86
N LYS A 96 11.27 -7.73 5.54
CA LYS A 96 10.76 -7.51 4.18
C LYS A 96 9.94 -6.24 4.03
N LEU A 97 9.11 -5.90 5.00
CA LEU A 97 8.18 -4.81 4.91
C LEU A 97 8.78 -3.48 5.37
N LEU A 98 8.13 -2.39 4.99
CA LEU A 98 8.48 -1.05 5.44
C LEU A 98 8.51 -0.99 6.97
N ALA A 99 9.46 -0.24 7.50
CA ALA A 99 9.69 -0.13 8.93
C ALA A 99 8.44 0.30 9.70
N GLY A 100 8.25 -0.30 10.87
CA GLY A 100 7.10 -0.01 11.75
C GLY A 100 5.77 -0.59 11.26
N TYR A 101 5.78 -1.52 10.31
CA TYR A 101 4.57 -2.08 9.72
C TYR A 101 3.58 -2.62 10.77
N ASP A 102 4.05 -3.16 11.85
CA ASP A 102 3.24 -3.71 12.94
C ASP A 102 2.47 -2.64 13.72
N ASP A 103 2.87 -1.37 13.63
CA ASP A 103 2.16 -0.24 14.22
C ASP A 103 1.05 0.31 13.31
N TRP A 104 1.26 0.33 12.00
CA TRP A 104 0.35 1.00 11.06
C TRP A 104 -0.38 0.07 10.10
N MET A 105 0.01 -1.19 9.98
CA MET A 105 -0.57 -2.14 9.02
C MET A 105 -1.36 -3.24 9.74
N THR A 106 -2.50 -3.60 9.17
CA THR A 106 -3.30 -4.74 9.61
C THR A 106 -3.29 -5.84 8.55
N TRP A 107 -2.92 -7.04 8.94
CA TRP A 107 -3.08 -8.23 8.11
C TRP A 107 -4.55 -8.54 7.92
N SER A 108 -4.97 -8.79 6.69
CA SER A 108 -6.36 -9.01 6.35
C SER A 108 -6.51 -9.94 5.14
N GLY A 109 -7.74 -10.06 4.65
CA GLY A 109 -8.09 -10.89 3.51
C GLY A 109 -9.46 -10.52 2.97
N PRO A 110 -10.15 -11.43 2.24
CA PRO A 110 -11.44 -11.15 1.64
C PRO A 110 -12.51 -10.59 2.60
N PRO A 111 -12.63 -11.06 3.85
CA PRO A 111 -13.59 -10.46 4.79
C PRO A 111 -13.33 -8.98 5.05
N GLY A 112 -12.07 -8.57 5.17
CA GLY A 112 -11.71 -7.16 5.35
C GLY A 112 -12.02 -6.32 4.13
N VAL A 113 -11.73 -6.83 2.93
CA VAL A 113 -12.07 -6.17 1.66
C VAL A 113 -13.58 -5.90 1.59
N ILE A 114 -14.40 -6.89 1.87
CA ILE A 114 -15.86 -6.78 1.81
C ILE A 114 -16.36 -5.78 2.86
N SER A 115 -15.88 -5.86 4.09
CA SER A 115 -16.27 -4.95 5.17
C SER A 115 -15.94 -3.50 4.84
N LEU A 116 -14.73 -3.22 4.39
CA LEU A 116 -14.31 -1.88 3.98
C LEU A 116 -15.11 -1.36 2.79
N SER A 117 -15.33 -2.21 1.79
CA SER A 117 -16.10 -1.83 0.60
C SER A 117 -17.54 -1.48 0.95
N ALA A 118 -18.18 -2.26 1.84
CA ALA A 118 -19.56 -2.03 2.27
C ALA A 118 -19.73 -0.76 3.11
N ASN A 119 -18.68 -0.31 3.79
CA ASN A 119 -18.69 0.84 4.68
C ASN A 119 -18.02 2.09 4.08
N SER A 120 -17.64 2.07 2.82
CA SER A 120 -17.03 3.20 2.14
C SER A 120 -18.03 3.94 1.28
N ASP A 121 -17.97 5.27 1.29
CA ASP A 121 -18.78 6.12 0.40
C ASP A 121 -18.27 6.08 -1.04
N VAL A 122 -16.97 6.03 -1.23
CA VAL A 122 -16.29 5.99 -2.53
C VAL A 122 -15.19 4.94 -2.51
N GLN A 123 -15.05 4.20 -3.61
CA GLN A 123 -13.97 3.24 -3.80
C GLN A 123 -13.16 3.60 -5.03
N LEU A 124 -11.83 3.66 -4.86
CA LEU A 124 -10.86 3.82 -5.95
C LEU A 124 -10.00 2.55 -6.01
N ILE A 125 -9.88 1.96 -7.20
CA ILE A 125 -9.15 0.70 -7.40
C ILE A 125 -8.10 0.88 -8.49
N TYR A 126 -6.88 0.58 -8.15
CA TYR A 126 -5.70 0.73 -9.01
C TYR A 126 -4.90 -0.55 -9.12
#